data_fe23bf4e24e436e3b959f25823a4f6c3
#
_entry.id   fe23bf4e24e436e3b959f25823a4f6c3
#
_cell.length_a   1.000
_cell.length_b   1.000
_cell.length_c   1.000
_cell.angle_alpha   90.00
_cell.angle_beta   90.00
_cell.angle_gamma   90.00
#
_symmetry.space_group_name_H-M   'P 1'
#
loop_
_entity.id
_entity.type
_entity.pdbx_description
1 polymer ?
#
loop_
_entity_poly.entity_id
_entity_poly.type
_entity_poly.pdbx_seq_one_letter_code
_entity_poly.pdbx_strand_id
1 'polypeptide(L)'
;VGTGFERNISRDSGVTVLARNSGYVDYIDSAKIVIKRDKASKEGDVSDIYTLIKFERSNQNTCWNQKPIVKKGQKIKAGDIIADGPSTEFGELALGKNITVAFMPWGGYNFEDAILISERLSKKDTFTSLHIEEFECISRETKLGKEEITRDIPNVNEDHLSFLDKEGVIQIGAEVKPNDILVGKISPKGETQLSPEERLLRAIFGDKAGDVKDTSLRVPPGVNGIVLDVKHLISRIGDKQDKSRSGAPEVLELLREK
;
A
#
# COMPACT_ATOMS: atom_id res chain seq x y z
N VAL A 1 22.00 -17.99 12.94
CA VAL A 1 23.10 -18.03 13.95
C VAL A 1 23.08 -16.70 14.68
N GLY A 2 22.85 -16.70 16.00
CA GLY A 2 22.90 -15.49 16.81
C GLY A 2 24.33 -15.01 16.97
N THR A 3 24.62 -13.79 16.53
CA THR A 3 25.95 -13.18 16.57
C THR A 3 26.16 -12.29 17.80
N GLY A 4 25.04 -11.91 18.48
CA GLY A 4 24.98 -10.93 19.56
C GLY A 4 24.88 -9.48 19.09
N PHE A 5 24.91 -9.24 17.77
CA PHE A 5 24.77 -7.90 17.17
C PHE A 5 23.33 -7.55 16.79
N GLU A 6 22.42 -8.50 16.82
CA GLU A 6 21.04 -8.37 16.32
C GLU A 6 20.30 -7.19 16.97
N ARG A 7 20.52 -6.97 18.27
CA ARG A 7 19.92 -5.86 19.01
C ARG A 7 20.52 -4.51 18.64
N ASN A 8 21.84 -4.47 18.44
CA ASN A 8 22.52 -3.25 18.03
C ASN A 8 22.13 -2.84 16.61
N ILE A 9 22.05 -3.81 15.68
CA ILE A 9 21.60 -3.58 14.31
C ILE A 9 20.18 -3.03 14.30
N SER A 10 19.28 -3.66 15.03
CA SER A 10 17.87 -3.23 15.13
C SER A 10 17.76 -1.79 15.66
N ARG A 11 18.50 -1.46 16.71
CA ARG A 11 18.50 -0.12 17.29
C ARG A 11 19.10 0.93 16.35
N ASP A 12 20.21 0.61 15.72
CA ASP A 12 21.00 1.61 14.96
C ASP A 12 20.48 1.76 13.52
N SER A 13 19.66 0.82 13.03
CA SER A 13 19.01 0.90 11.70
C SER A 13 17.91 1.97 11.58
N GLY A 14 17.38 2.45 12.70
CA GLY A 14 16.29 3.42 12.73
C GLY A 14 14.90 2.85 12.37
N VAL A 15 14.78 1.53 12.17
CA VAL A 15 13.47 0.88 11.92
C VAL A 15 12.64 0.70 13.19
N THR A 16 13.30 0.63 14.34
CA THR A 16 12.66 0.56 15.66
C THR A 16 12.53 1.94 16.28
N VAL A 17 11.55 2.12 17.16
CA VAL A 17 11.34 3.37 17.88
C VAL A 17 12.03 3.31 19.22
N LEU A 18 12.92 4.28 19.49
CA LEU A 18 13.68 4.40 20.73
C LEU A 18 13.07 5.45 21.66
N ALA A 19 13.05 5.18 22.95
CA ALA A 19 12.70 6.17 23.96
C ALA A 19 13.75 7.27 24.04
N ARG A 20 13.34 8.54 23.89
CA ARG A 20 14.22 9.71 23.98
C ARG A 20 14.61 10.00 25.43
N ASN A 21 13.65 9.82 26.35
CA ASN A 21 13.81 10.11 27.76
C ASN A 21 13.33 8.96 28.62
N SER A 22 13.82 8.89 29.85
CA SER A 22 13.34 7.94 30.85
C SER A 22 12.00 8.40 31.44
N GLY A 23 11.14 7.42 31.74
CA GLY A 23 9.80 7.67 32.24
C GLY A 23 8.96 6.40 32.36
N TYR A 24 7.66 6.56 32.30
CA TYR A 24 6.74 5.44 32.26
C TYR A 24 5.70 5.62 31.14
N VAL A 25 5.22 4.51 30.61
CA VAL A 25 4.19 4.50 29.56
C VAL A 25 2.84 4.87 30.17
N ASP A 26 2.33 6.05 29.79
CA ASP A 26 1.04 6.54 30.26
C ASP A 26 -0.10 6.07 29.34
N TYR A 27 0.10 6.17 28.03
CA TYR A 27 -0.87 5.73 27.03
C TYR A 27 -0.19 4.96 25.89
N ILE A 28 -0.88 3.96 25.38
CA ILE A 28 -0.42 3.14 24.27
C ILE A 28 -1.61 2.67 23.42
N ASP A 29 -1.49 2.82 22.11
CA ASP A 29 -2.35 2.22 21.12
C ASP A 29 -1.53 1.73 19.92
N SER A 30 -2.18 1.26 18.86
CA SER A 30 -1.49 0.77 17.66
C SER A 30 -0.78 1.87 16.87
N ALA A 31 -1.16 3.14 17.03
CA ALA A 31 -0.67 4.27 16.26
C ALA A 31 0.27 5.19 17.05
N LYS A 32 0.19 5.19 18.38
CA LYS A 32 1.00 6.08 19.21
C LYS A 32 1.32 5.51 20.58
N ILE A 33 2.45 5.97 21.13
CA ILE A 33 2.90 5.71 22.50
C ILE A 33 3.15 7.05 23.17
N VAL A 34 2.63 7.23 24.38
CA VAL A 34 2.89 8.41 25.22
C VAL A 34 3.66 7.99 26.44
N ILE A 35 4.86 8.57 26.62
CA ILE A 35 5.72 8.33 27.79
C ILE A 35 5.76 9.58 28.63
N LYS A 36 5.34 9.46 29.88
CA LYS A 36 5.45 10.54 30.88
C LYS A 36 6.86 10.50 31.47
N ARG A 37 7.58 11.60 31.33
CA ARG A 37 8.98 11.70 31.75
C ARG A 37 9.11 11.71 33.27
N ASP A 38 10.19 11.12 33.79
CA ASP A 38 10.55 11.22 35.23
C ASP A 38 10.96 12.63 35.62
N LYS A 39 11.52 13.40 34.66
CA LYS A 39 11.95 14.78 34.84
C LYS A 39 11.35 15.65 33.74
N ALA A 40 10.76 16.76 34.08
CA ALA A 40 10.29 17.73 33.11
C ALA A 40 11.47 18.29 32.29
N SER A 41 11.24 18.56 31.00
CA SER A 41 12.22 19.26 30.17
C SER A 41 12.45 20.68 30.66
N LYS A 42 13.58 21.30 30.24
CA LYS A 42 13.85 22.73 30.43
C LYS A 42 12.75 23.62 29.83
N GLU A 43 12.02 23.11 28.85
CA GLU A 43 10.87 23.76 28.16
C GLU A 43 9.51 23.47 28.80
N GLY A 44 9.48 22.73 29.94
CA GLY A 44 8.26 22.42 30.67
C GLY A 44 7.49 21.19 30.20
N ASP A 45 7.92 20.52 29.12
CA ASP A 45 7.29 19.31 28.60
C ASP A 45 7.40 18.15 29.59
N VAL A 46 6.26 17.57 29.91
CA VAL A 46 6.14 16.46 30.88
C VAL A 46 6.04 15.10 30.18
N SER A 47 5.74 15.07 28.88
CA SER A 47 5.51 13.83 28.13
C SER A 47 6.13 13.83 26.75
N ASP A 48 6.54 12.65 26.30
CA ASP A 48 6.99 12.35 24.94
C ASP A 48 5.89 11.61 24.19
N ILE A 49 5.55 12.08 22.99
CA ILE A 49 4.61 11.42 22.09
C ILE A 49 5.38 10.81 20.93
N TYR A 50 5.17 9.52 20.70
CA TYR A 50 5.75 8.75 19.59
C TYR A 50 4.61 8.30 18.68
N THR A 51 4.58 8.82 17.46
CA THR A 51 3.66 8.35 16.41
C THR A 51 4.34 7.20 15.66
N LEU A 52 3.64 6.08 15.53
CA LEU A 52 4.14 4.88 14.88
C LEU A 52 3.79 4.90 13.39
N ILE A 53 4.72 4.44 12.57
CA ILE A 53 4.51 4.23 11.14
C ILE A 53 3.58 3.03 10.94
N LYS A 54 2.51 3.22 10.17
CA LYS A 54 1.49 2.20 9.94
C LYS A 54 1.29 1.98 8.44
N PHE A 55 1.60 0.76 7.98
CA PHE A 55 1.30 0.29 6.62
C PHE A 55 1.81 1.25 5.52
N GLU A 56 3.03 1.75 5.66
CA GLU A 56 3.69 2.54 4.61
C GLU A 56 4.48 1.64 3.65
N ARG A 57 4.51 2.03 2.39
CA ARG A 57 5.29 1.34 1.37
C ARG A 57 6.78 1.67 1.50
N SER A 58 7.62 0.63 1.56
CA SER A 58 9.07 0.81 1.42
C SER A 58 9.49 0.91 -0.05
N ASN A 59 10.73 1.31 -0.31
CA ASN A 59 11.28 1.38 -1.67
C ASN A 59 11.27 0.04 -2.42
N GLN A 60 11.20 -1.09 -1.71
CA GLN A 60 11.15 -2.44 -2.25
C GLN A 60 9.72 -3.02 -2.24
N ASN A 61 8.70 -2.18 -2.13
CA ASN A 61 7.28 -2.58 -2.05
C ASN A 61 6.96 -3.50 -0.86
N THR A 62 7.78 -3.49 0.19
CA THR A 62 7.48 -4.16 1.45
C THR A 62 6.66 -3.28 2.36
N CYS A 63 5.94 -3.87 3.31
CA CYS A 63 5.12 -3.15 4.26
C CYS A 63 5.95 -2.67 5.45
N TRP A 64 6.04 -1.37 5.65
CA TRP A 64 6.61 -0.77 6.85
C TRP A 64 5.50 -0.54 7.88
N ASN A 65 5.52 -1.33 8.93
CA ASN A 65 4.53 -1.26 10.00
C ASN A 65 5.22 -1.42 11.36
N GLN A 66 5.10 -0.41 12.20
CA GLN A 66 5.65 -0.43 13.55
C GLN A 66 4.62 -0.95 14.56
N LYS A 67 5.07 -1.82 15.47
CA LYS A 67 4.25 -2.42 16.51
C LYS A 67 4.82 -2.12 17.89
N PRO A 68 4.03 -1.60 18.84
CA PRO A 68 4.50 -1.36 20.19
C PRO A 68 4.82 -2.68 20.91
N ILE A 69 5.93 -2.72 21.66
CA ILE A 69 6.37 -3.88 22.45
C ILE A 69 6.26 -3.66 23.96
N VAL A 70 5.99 -2.42 24.37
CA VAL A 70 5.86 -2.02 25.76
C VAL A 70 4.41 -2.10 26.25
N LYS A 71 4.20 -2.06 27.56
CA LYS A 71 2.86 -2.11 28.18
C LYS A 71 2.59 -0.82 28.94
N LYS A 72 1.30 -0.45 29.09
CA LYS A 72 0.90 0.70 29.91
C LYS A 72 1.41 0.53 31.35
N GLY A 73 1.95 1.61 31.92
CA GLY A 73 2.56 1.63 33.26
C GLY A 73 3.99 1.09 33.33
N GLN A 74 4.54 0.57 32.25
CA GLN A 74 5.94 0.07 32.23
C GLN A 74 6.92 1.23 32.36
N LYS A 75 7.95 1.06 33.20
CA LYS A 75 9.09 1.97 33.30
C LYS A 75 10.04 1.76 32.14
N ILE A 76 10.46 2.86 31.52
CA ILE A 76 11.32 2.90 30.32
C ILE A 76 12.53 3.78 30.62
N LYS A 77 13.70 3.37 30.13
CA LYS A 77 14.93 4.16 30.17
C LYS A 77 15.16 4.81 28.81
N ALA A 78 15.85 5.94 28.80
CA ALA A 78 16.31 6.54 27.56
C ALA A 78 17.17 5.54 26.74
N GLY A 79 16.86 5.38 25.45
CA GLY A 79 17.51 4.42 24.56
C GLY A 79 16.87 3.01 24.54
N ASP A 80 15.86 2.74 25.37
CA ASP A 80 15.11 1.49 25.27
C ASP A 80 14.25 1.47 23.99
N ILE A 81 14.15 0.29 23.37
CA ILE A 81 13.27 0.09 22.21
C ILE A 81 11.83 -0.06 22.72
N ILE A 82 10.93 0.77 22.22
CA ILE A 82 9.52 0.83 22.63
C ILE A 82 8.56 0.30 21.57
N ALA A 83 8.99 0.27 20.29
CA ALA A 83 8.23 -0.35 19.21
C ALA A 83 9.17 -1.02 18.21
N ASP A 84 8.78 -2.20 17.76
CA ASP A 84 9.42 -2.93 16.68
C ASP A 84 9.02 -2.36 15.31
N GLY A 85 9.93 -2.48 14.35
CA GLY A 85 9.69 -2.16 12.95
C GLY A 85 9.68 -3.41 12.07
N PRO A 86 9.83 -3.24 10.75
CA PRO A 86 9.95 -4.38 9.83
C PRO A 86 11.18 -5.22 10.17
N SER A 87 11.04 -6.55 10.03
CA SER A 87 12.11 -7.53 10.29
C SER A 87 12.72 -7.45 11.68
N THR A 88 11.96 -7.02 12.68
CA THR A 88 12.38 -6.96 14.07
C THR A 88 11.33 -7.62 14.98
N GLU A 89 11.79 -8.25 16.06
CA GLU A 89 10.95 -8.88 17.08
C GLU A 89 11.56 -8.67 18.46
N PHE A 90 10.81 -8.08 19.39
CA PHE A 90 11.26 -7.72 20.75
C PHE A 90 12.56 -6.90 20.79
N GLY A 91 12.73 -6.01 19.82
CA GLY A 91 13.92 -5.16 19.71
C GLY A 91 15.15 -5.83 19.13
N GLU A 92 15.02 -7.02 18.58
CA GLU A 92 16.11 -7.75 17.91
C GLU A 92 15.80 -7.95 16.43
N LEU A 93 16.85 -8.02 15.61
CA LEU A 93 16.74 -8.33 14.20
C LEU A 93 16.16 -9.74 14.01
N ALA A 94 15.06 -9.86 13.28
CA ALA A 94 14.35 -11.10 12.99
C ALA A 94 13.98 -11.15 11.50
N LEU A 95 14.91 -11.67 10.67
CA LEU A 95 14.75 -11.73 9.21
C LEU A 95 13.87 -12.91 8.76
N GLY A 96 13.42 -13.75 9.66
CA GLY A 96 12.59 -14.91 9.38
C GLY A 96 12.07 -15.55 10.65
N LYS A 97 11.61 -16.79 10.53
CA LYS A 97 11.09 -17.60 11.64
C LYS A 97 11.86 -18.90 11.76
N ASN A 98 12.12 -19.33 12.99
CA ASN A 98 12.68 -20.64 13.26
C ASN A 98 11.59 -21.70 13.19
N ILE A 99 11.86 -22.76 12.42
CA ILE A 99 10.97 -23.92 12.28
C ILE A 99 11.73 -25.20 12.54
N THR A 100 11.01 -26.22 13.01
CA THR A 100 11.56 -27.57 13.17
C THR A 100 11.61 -28.23 11.80
N VAL A 101 12.78 -28.75 11.42
CA VAL A 101 13.02 -29.43 10.15
C VAL A 101 13.46 -30.87 10.41
N ALA A 102 12.92 -31.82 9.63
CA ALA A 102 13.38 -33.20 9.58
C ALA A 102 14.09 -33.46 8.25
N PHE A 103 15.32 -33.97 8.30
CA PHE A 103 16.09 -34.37 7.13
C PHE A 103 15.91 -35.88 6.90
N MET A 104 14.91 -36.26 6.10
CA MET A 104 14.59 -37.67 5.82
C MET A 104 13.86 -37.81 4.48
N PRO A 105 13.95 -38.95 3.77
CA PRO A 105 13.07 -39.24 2.64
C PRO A 105 11.63 -39.38 3.12
N TRP A 106 10.69 -38.85 2.33
CA TRP A 106 9.27 -38.94 2.65
C TRP A 106 8.47 -39.35 1.40
N GLY A 107 8.33 -40.67 1.18
CA GLY A 107 7.51 -41.22 0.08
C GLY A 107 7.85 -40.71 -1.32
N GLY A 108 9.07 -40.21 -1.54
CA GLY A 108 9.50 -39.60 -2.79
C GLY A 108 9.01 -38.17 -3.05
N TYR A 109 8.18 -37.61 -2.17
CA TYR A 109 7.62 -36.25 -2.34
C TYR A 109 8.63 -35.11 -2.13
N ASN A 110 9.79 -35.43 -1.57
CA ASN A 110 10.91 -34.48 -1.40
C ASN A 110 12.10 -34.85 -2.31
N PHE A 111 11.82 -35.40 -3.51
CA PHE A 111 12.83 -35.71 -4.51
C PHE A 111 13.46 -34.43 -5.09
N GLU A 112 14.78 -34.44 -5.25
CA GLU A 112 15.60 -33.30 -5.66
C GLU A 112 15.42 -32.08 -4.74
N ASP A 113 14.96 -30.95 -5.28
CA ASP A 113 14.78 -29.67 -4.56
C ASP A 113 13.40 -29.53 -3.90
N ALA A 114 12.54 -30.55 -4.00
CA ALA A 114 11.21 -30.52 -3.43
C ALA A 114 11.27 -30.54 -1.89
N ILE A 115 10.49 -29.69 -1.25
CA ILE A 115 10.38 -29.59 0.20
C ILE A 115 8.92 -29.76 0.58
N LEU A 116 8.65 -30.68 1.51
CA LEU A 116 7.35 -30.84 2.13
C LEU A 116 7.21 -29.86 3.30
N ILE A 117 6.13 -29.13 3.33
CA ILE A 117 5.82 -28.21 4.43
C ILE A 117 4.55 -28.64 5.16
N SER A 118 4.50 -28.36 6.44
CA SER A 118 3.30 -28.60 7.24
C SER A 118 2.23 -27.55 6.91
N GLU A 119 0.98 -27.96 6.73
CA GLU A 119 -0.17 -27.08 6.55
C GLU A 119 -0.31 -26.03 7.67
N ARG A 120 0.22 -26.33 8.86
CA ARG A 120 0.27 -25.39 9.98
C ARG A 120 1.01 -24.08 9.63
N LEU A 121 2.04 -24.14 8.78
CA LEU A 121 2.80 -22.94 8.37
C LEU A 121 1.94 -21.99 7.56
N SER A 122 1.10 -22.51 6.67
CA SER A 122 0.12 -21.73 5.92
C SER A 122 -0.99 -21.21 6.83
N LYS A 123 -1.60 -22.06 7.65
CA LYS A 123 -2.68 -21.66 8.58
C LYS A 123 -2.29 -20.62 9.62
N LYS A 124 -1.01 -20.54 9.99
CA LYS A 124 -0.47 -19.58 10.97
C LYS A 124 0.22 -18.39 10.33
N ASP A 125 0.17 -18.27 9.01
CA ASP A 125 0.84 -17.19 8.24
C ASP A 125 2.32 -17.01 8.63
N THR A 126 3.04 -18.15 8.89
CA THR A 126 4.39 -18.10 9.42
C THR A 126 5.38 -17.42 8.45
N PHE A 127 5.21 -17.65 7.15
CA PHE A 127 6.02 -17.07 6.09
C PHE A 127 5.25 -16.13 5.17
N THR A 128 4.08 -15.67 5.60
CA THR A 128 3.27 -14.71 4.86
C THR A 128 3.89 -13.33 4.96
N SER A 129 4.04 -12.65 3.85
CA SER A 129 4.54 -11.29 3.75
C SER A 129 3.50 -10.36 3.14
N LEU A 130 3.47 -9.12 3.62
CA LEU A 130 2.63 -8.06 3.09
C LEU A 130 3.46 -7.22 2.12
N HIS A 131 2.91 -6.94 0.96
CA HIS A 131 3.50 -6.06 -0.03
C HIS A 131 2.54 -4.92 -0.34
N ILE A 132 3.06 -3.70 -0.48
CA ILE A 132 2.30 -2.52 -0.87
C ILE A 132 2.76 -2.12 -2.26
N GLU A 133 1.85 -2.15 -3.22
CA GLU A 133 2.11 -1.76 -4.60
C GLU A 133 1.45 -0.41 -4.88
N GLU A 134 2.15 0.44 -5.61
CA GLU A 134 1.69 1.76 -6.01
C GLU A 134 1.37 1.75 -7.50
N PHE A 135 0.19 2.23 -7.85
CA PHE A 135 -0.27 2.38 -9.21
C PHE A 135 -0.52 3.85 -9.51
N GLU A 136 0.01 4.32 -10.62
CA GLU A 136 -0.10 5.71 -11.05
C GLU A 136 -0.92 5.81 -12.33
N CYS A 137 -1.89 6.71 -12.36
CA CYS A 137 -2.66 7.05 -13.55
C CYS A 137 -2.55 8.54 -13.83
N ILE A 138 -2.13 8.87 -15.04
CA ILE A 138 -1.96 10.26 -15.49
C ILE A 138 -2.95 10.54 -16.61
N SER A 139 -3.74 11.59 -16.46
CA SER A 139 -4.54 12.17 -17.54
C SER A 139 -3.71 13.17 -18.34
N ARG A 140 -3.59 12.99 -19.63
CA ARG A 140 -2.78 13.80 -20.53
C ARG A 140 -3.64 14.49 -21.57
N GLU A 141 -3.15 15.61 -22.07
CA GLU A 141 -3.70 16.23 -23.26
C GLU A 141 -3.05 15.62 -24.50
N THR A 142 -3.87 15.00 -25.35
CA THR A 142 -3.42 14.37 -26.59
C THR A 142 -3.77 15.26 -27.80
N LYS A 143 -3.18 15.00 -28.97
CA LYS A 143 -3.52 15.71 -30.23
C LYS A 143 -4.98 15.54 -30.65
N LEU A 144 -5.66 14.50 -30.17
CA LEU A 144 -7.07 14.17 -30.46
C LEU A 144 -8.06 14.76 -29.45
N GLY A 145 -7.54 15.31 -28.35
CA GLY A 145 -8.30 15.86 -27.26
C GLY A 145 -7.73 15.45 -25.90
N LYS A 146 -8.38 15.87 -24.85
CA LYS A 146 -7.98 15.64 -23.46
C LYS A 146 -8.46 14.27 -23.00
N GLU A 147 -7.59 13.50 -22.33
CA GLU A 147 -7.99 12.33 -21.57
C GLU A 147 -8.80 12.78 -20.35
N GLU A 148 -9.80 12.00 -19.96
CA GLU A 148 -10.64 12.33 -18.83
C GLU A 148 -10.73 11.14 -17.87
N ILE A 149 -10.61 11.42 -16.58
CA ILE A 149 -10.84 10.47 -15.52
C ILE A 149 -12.30 10.55 -15.15
N THR A 150 -13.03 9.44 -15.30
CA THR A 150 -14.47 9.40 -15.10
C THR A 150 -14.94 7.98 -14.77
N ARG A 151 -16.08 7.91 -14.09
CA ARG A 151 -16.79 6.66 -13.85
C ARG A 151 -17.59 6.21 -15.11
N ASP A 152 -17.91 7.12 -16.01
CA ASP A 152 -18.68 6.84 -17.23
C ASP A 152 -17.78 6.22 -18.30
N ILE A 153 -17.58 4.91 -18.23
CA ILE A 153 -16.67 4.14 -19.10
C ILE A 153 -17.56 3.34 -20.07
N PRO A 154 -17.37 3.47 -21.40
CA PRO A 154 -18.16 2.73 -22.37
C PRO A 154 -17.90 1.21 -22.27
N ASN A 155 -18.97 0.41 -22.45
CA ASN A 155 -18.94 -1.05 -22.52
C ASN A 155 -18.43 -1.77 -21.25
N VAL A 156 -18.60 -1.18 -20.07
CA VAL A 156 -18.29 -1.78 -18.78
C VAL A 156 -19.59 -1.99 -17.98
N ASN A 157 -19.71 -3.17 -17.37
CA ASN A 157 -20.86 -3.48 -16.51
C ASN A 157 -20.78 -2.68 -15.20
N GLU A 158 -21.94 -2.29 -14.67
CA GLU A 158 -22.03 -1.53 -13.41
C GLU A 158 -21.42 -2.26 -12.21
N ASP A 159 -21.40 -3.58 -12.21
CA ASP A 159 -20.76 -4.38 -11.16
C ASP A 159 -19.27 -4.06 -11.01
N HIS A 160 -18.56 -3.84 -12.11
CA HIS A 160 -17.14 -3.45 -12.12
C HIS A 160 -16.91 -1.99 -11.72
N LEU A 161 -17.97 -1.18 -11.70
CA LEU A 161 -17.94 0.24 -11.33
C LEU A 161 -18.39 0.48 -9.88
N SER A 162 -18.80 -0.57 -9.17
CA SER A 162 -19.41 -0.47 -7.83
C SER A 162 -18.50 0.14 -6.79
N PHE A 163 -17.18 -0.12 -6.89
CA PHE A 163 -16.18 0.39 -5.96
C PHE A 163 -15.59 1.74 -6.37
N LEU A 164 -15.97 2.28 -7.53
CA LEU A 164 -15.52 3.60 -7.97
C LEU A 164 -16.37 4.71 -7.35
N ASP A 165 -15.75 5.80 -7.01
CA ASP A 165 -16.43 7.02 -6.60
C ASP A 165 -17.03 7.78 -7.80
N LYS A 166 -17.57 8.97 -7.57
CA LYS A 166 -18.16 9.80 -8.62
C LYS A 166 -17.14 10.34 -9.62
N GLU A 167 -15.88 10.42 -9.21
CA GLU A 167 -14.77 10.91 -10.03
C GLU A 167 -14.14 9.79 -10.86
N GLY A 168 -14.55 8.53 -10.64
CA GLY A 168 -14.03 7.37 -11.36
C GLY A 168 -12.81 6.73 -10.70
N VAL A 169 -12.55 7.02 -9.43
CA VAL A 169 -11.43 6.47 -8.68
C VAL A 169 -11.93 5.48 -7.64
N ILE A 170 -11.17 4.42 -7.40
CA ILE A 170 -11.54 3.39 -6.44
C ILE A 170 -11.51 3.91 -5.00
N GLN A 171 -12.44 3.43 -4.17
CA GLN A 171 -12.56 3.86 -2.77
C GLN A 171 -11.55 3.15 -1.88
N ILE A 172 -11.06 3.86 -0.86
CA ILE A 172 -10.21 3.29 0.19
C ILE A 172 -10.97 2.18 0.93
N GLY A 173 -10.28 1.04 1.16
CA GLY A 173 -10.86 -0.15 1.80
C GLY A 173 -11.53 -1.11 0.83
N ALA A 174 -11.63 -0.81 -0.45
CA ALA A 174 -12.16 -1.73 -1.46
C ALA A 174 -11.21 -2.93 -1.62
N GLU A 175 -11.79 -4.13 -1.66
CA GLU A 175 -11.07 -5.37 -2.01
C GLU A 175 -11.06 -5.51 -3.53
N VAL A 176 -9.86 -5.64 -4.10
CA VAL A 176 -9.66 -5.70 -5.55
C VAL A 176 -9.08 -7.02 -6.01
N LYS A 177 -9.49 -7.43 -7.19
CA LYS A 177 -9.09 -8.66 -7.89
C LYS A 177 -8.46 -8.33 -9.24
N PRO A 178 -7.77 -9.28 -9.88
CA PRO A 178 -7.23 -9.07 -11.22
C PRO A 178 -8.29 -8.57 -12.19
N ASN A 179 -7.94 -7.56 -12.98
CA ASN A 179 -8.79 -6.90 -13.98
C ASN A 179 -9.86 -5.93 -13.42
N ASP A 180 -10.01 -5.76 -12.11
CA ASP A 180 -10.85 -4.70 -11.55
C ASP A 180 -10.30 -3.32 -11.92
N ILE A 181 -11.19 -2.33 -12.04
CA ILE A 181 -10.82 -0.97 -12.41
C ILE A 181 -10.39 -0.22 -11.16
N LEU A 182 -9.16 0.31 -11.18
CA LEU A 182 -8.62 1.17 -10.14
C LEU A 182 -8.95 2.65 -10.40
N VAL A 183 -8.76 3.08 -11.66
CA VAL A 183 -9.07 4.42 -12.11
C VAL A 183 -9.72 4.33 -13.48
N GLY A 184 -10.94 4.82 -13.58
CA GLY A 184 -11.66 4.93 -14.83
C GLY A 184 -11.10 6.06 -15.68
N LYS A 185 -10.56 5.77 -16.85
CA LYS A 185 -10.01 6.75 -17.77
C LYS A 185 -10.50 6.49 -19.20
N ILE A 186 -10.90 7.54 -19.86
CA ILE A 186 -11.29 7.52 -21.28
C ILE A 186 -10.36 8.42 -22.07
N SER A 187 -10.03 7.99 -23.28
CA SER A 187 -9.23 8.76 -24.24
C SER A 187 -10.01 8.97 -25.51
N PRO A 188 -9.91 10.17 -26.16
CA PRO A 188 -10.60 10.41 -27.42
C PRO A 188 -10.08 9.48 -28.54
N LYS A 189 -10.97 8.95 -29.36
CA LYS A 189 -10.62 8.19 -30.57
C LYS A 189 -10.44 9.13 -31.77
N GLY A 190 -9.44 8.84 -32.59
CA GLY A 190 -9.31 9.48 -33.91
C GLY A 190 -10.36 8.95 -34.91
N GLU A 191 -10.83 9.79 -35.79
CA GLU A 191 -11.86 9.46 -36.81
C GLU A 191 -11.54 8.24 -37.70
N THR A 192 -10.27 7.89 -37.82
CA THR A 192 -9.77 6.79 -38.65
C THR A 192 -9.83 5.39 -38.01
N GLN A 193 -10.19 5.31 -36.73
CA GLN A 193 -10.15 4.03 -35.96
C GLN A 193 -11.53 3.42 -35.69
N LEU A 194 -12.59 3.95 -36.28
CA LEU A 194 -13.94 3.38 -36.10
C LEU A 194 -14.10 2.10 -36.95
N SER A 195 -14.43 0.98 -36.31
CA SER A 195 -14.83 -0.23 -37.02
C SER A 195 -16.14 -0.03 -37.79
N PRO A 196 -16.43 -0.83 -38.83
CA PRO A 196 -17.72 -0.75 -39.54
C PRO A 196 -18.93 -0.90 -38.61
N GLU A 197 -18.83 -1.75 -37.58
CA GLU A 197 -19.87 -1.98 -36.60
C GLU A 197 -20.06 -0.75 -35.69
N GLU A 198 -18.97 -0.11 -35.26
CA GLU A 198 -19.01 1.12 -34.45
C GLU A 198 -19.63 2.30 -35.23
N ARG A 199 -19.37 2.39 -36.56
CA ARG A 199 -20.05 3.37 -37.42
C ARG A 199 -21.56 3.16 -37.50
N LEU A 200 -21.98 1.88 -37.54
CA LEU A 200 -23.39 1.54 -37.53
C LEU A 200 -24.06 1.83 -36.19
N LEU A 201 -23.39 1.52 -35.08
CA LEU A 201 -23.89 1.86 -33.73
C LEU A 201 -24.00 3.36 -33.53
N ARG A 202 -23.04 4.14 -34.06
CA ARG A 202 -23.06 5.61 -34.02
C ARG A 202 -24.26 6.17 -34.81
N ALA A 203 -24.58 5.58 -35.95
CA ALA A 203 -25.74 5.97 -36.75
C ALA A 203 -27.09 5.65 -36.07
N ILE A 204 -27.13 4.62 -35.21
CA ILE A 204 -28.36 4.17 -34.55
C ILE A 204 -28.56 4.86 -33.18
N PHE A 205 -27.50 5.00 -32.38
CA PHE A 205 -27.54 5.46 -30.98
C PHE A 205 -27.01 6.87 -30.73
N GLY A 206 -26.56 7.58 -31.77
CA GLY A 206 -26.06 8.94 -31.69
C GLY A 206 -24.56 9.03 -31.31
N ASP A 207 -23.99 10.25 -31.40
CA ASP A 207 -22.54 10.53 -31.39
C ASP A 207 -21.78 10.18 -30.10
N LYS A 208 -22.45 9.94 -28.97
CA LYS A 208 -21.77 9.79 -27.66
C LYS A 208 -21.08 8.45 -27.42
N ALA A 209 -21.48 7.36 -28.09
CA ALA A 209 -20.96 6.02 -27.82
C ALA A 209 -19.70 5.63 -28.60
N GLY A 210 -19.27 6.42 -29.60
CA GLY A 210 -18.19 6.07 -30.52
C GLY A 210 -16.90 6.87 -30.39
N ASP A 211 -16.89 7.98 -29.63
CA ASP A 211 -15.80 8.96 -29.68
C ASP A 211 -14.68 8.74 -28.67
N VAL A 212 -14.88 7.81 -27.72
CA VAL A 212 -13.90 7.56 -26.66
C VAL A 212 -13.52 6.10 -26.55
N LYS A 213 -12.29 5.85 -26.13
CA LYS A 213 -11.74 4.51 -25.87
C LYS A 213 -11.49 4.35 -24.37
N ASP A 214 -11.86 3.20 -23.82
CA ASP A 214 -11.46 2.82 -22.46
C ASP A 214 -9.94 2.67 -22.36
N THR A 215 -9.33 3.49 -21.52
CA THR A 215 -7.90 3.45 -21.16
C THR A 215 -7.72 3.42 -19.65
N SER A 216 -8.70 2.86 -18.96
CA SER A 216 -8.72 2.74 -17.51
C SER A 216 -7.53 1.95 -16.97
N LEU A 217 -7.05 2.35 -15.82
CA LEU A 217 -6.06 1.60 -15.07
C LEU A 217 -6.74 0.42 -14.38
N ARG A 218 -6.25 -0.78 -14.64
CA ARG A 218 -6.78 -2.03 -14.09
C ARG A 218 -5.75 -2.75 -13.25
N VAL A 219 -6.23 -3.55 -12.31
CA VAL A 219 -5.38 -4.43 -11.48
C VAL A 219 -4.68 -5.46 -12.37
N PRO A 220 -3.35 -5.58 -12.32
CA PRO A 220 -2.60 -6.57 -13.09
C PRO A 220 -2.95 -8.02 -12.70
N PRO A 221 -2.71 -9.00 -13.60
CA PRO A 221 -2.88 -10.40 -13.28
C PRO A 221 -2.05 -10.83 -12.06
N GLY A 222 -2.65 -11.61 -11.17
CA GLY A 222 -1.99 -12.15 -9.98
C GLY A 222 -1.87 -11.18 -8.80
N VAL A 223 -2.44 -9.98 -8.91
CA VAL A 223 -2.53 -9.02 -7.80
C VAL A 223 -3.92 -9.11 -7.19
N ASN A 224 -3.99 -9.36 -5.88
CA ASN A 224 -5.20 -9.26 -5.07
C ASN A 224 -4.84 -8.42 -3.84
N GLY A 225 -5.72 -7.55 -3.40
CA GLY A 225 -5.40 -6.72 -2.25
C GLY A 225 -6.54 -5.82 -1.81
N ILE A 226 -6.23 -4.98 -0.85
CA ILE A 226 -7.14 -3.96 -0.31
C ILE A 226 -6.51 -2.59 -0.56
N VAL A 227 -7.31 -1.65 -1.04
CA VAL A 227 -6.88 -0.26 -1.26
C VAL A 227 -6.60 0.41 0.07
N LEU A 228 -5.36 0.82 0.31
CA LEU A 228 -4.93 1.47 1.55
C LEU A 228 -5.10 2.98 1.50
N ASP A 229 -4.70 3.60 0.39
CA ASP A 229 -4.71 5.05 0.24
C ASP A 229 -4.92 5.45 -1.22
N VAL A 230 -5.44 6.63 -1.44
CA VAL A 230 -5.67 7.25 -2.74
C VAL A 230 -5.24 8.71 -2.68
N LYS A 231 -4.35 9.12 -3.58
CA LYS A 231 -3.83 10.49 -3.63
C LYS A 231 -4.18 11.14 -4.96
N HIS A 232 -4.92 12.24 -4.91
CA HIS A 232 -5.21 13.09 -6.05
C HIS A 232 -4.19 14.23 -6.11
N LEU A 233 -3.35 14.23 -7.15
CA LEU A 233 -2.34 15.26 -7.35
C LEU A 233 -2.75 16.18 -8.50
N ILE A 234 -2.95 17.47 -8.22
CA ILE A 234 -3.26 18.48 -9.22
C ILE A 234 -1.99 19.28 -9.51
N SER A 235 -1.41 19.13 -10.72
CA SER A 235 -0.29 19.95 -11.16
C SER A 235 -0.78 21.35 -11.53
N ARG A 236 -0.43 22.36 -10.75
CA ARG A 236 -0.58 23.76 -11.12
C ARG A 236 0.66 24.19 -11.91
N ILE A 237 0.62 24.04 -13.22
CA ILE A 237 1.65 24.60 -14.09
C ILE A 237 1.38 26.11 -14.21
N GLY A 238 2.26 26.89 -13.60
CA GLY A 238 2.55 28.32 -13.81
C GLY A 238 1.39 29.27 -14.01
N ASP A 239 1.25 30.20 -13.07
CA ASP A 239 0.54 31.47 -13.26
C ASP A 239 1.09 32.23 -14.48
N LYS A 240 0.52 32.01 -15.65
CA LYS A 240 0.32 33.01 -16.71
C LYS A 240 -0.69 32.44 -17.72
N GLN A 241 -1.92 32.91 -17.57
CA GLN A 241 -2.96 32.89 -18.62
C GLN A 241 -3.10 31.56 -19.39
N ASP A 242 -3.74 30.55 -18.80
CA ASP A 242 -4.79 29.82 -19.48
C ASP A 242 -5.52 28.90 -18.48
N LYS A 243 -6.82 29.00 -18.48
CA LYS A 243 -7.73 28.15 -17.68
C LYS A 243 -7.88 26.77 -18.34
N SER A 244 -6.82 25.99 -18.41
CA SER A 244 -6.90 24.56 -18.71
C SER A 244 -6.34 23.79 -17.53
N ARG A 245 -7.22 23.13 -16.80
CA ARG A 245 -6.87 22.16 -15.77
C ARG A 245 -6.15 21.00 -16.45
N SER A 246 -4.83 20.98 -16.44
CA SER A 246 -4.07 19.77 -16.77
C SER A 246 -4.30 18.75 -15.67
N GLY A 247 -4.73 17.55 -16.07
CA GLY A 247 -4.99 16.47 -15.14
C GLY A 247 -3.77 16.12 -14.29
N ALA A 248 -4.05 15.81 -13.05
CA ALA A 248 -3.06 15.40 -12.07
C ALA A 248 -2.80 13.91 -12.14
N PRO A 249 -1.60 13.44 -11.80
CA PRO A 249 -1.40 12.03 -11.55
C PRO A 249 -2.19 11.60 -10.31
N GLU A 250 -2.90 10.49 -10.42
CA GLU A 250 -3.54 9.84 -9.29
C GLU A 250 -2.68 8.65 -8.85
N VAL A 251 -2.32 8.62 -7.59
CA VAL A 251 -1.49 7.57 -6.99
C VAL A 251 -2.37 6.70 -6.10
N LEU A 252 -2.31 5.40 -6.34
CA LEU A 252 -3.06 4.40 -5.61
C LEU A 252 -2.11 3.42 -4.93
N GLU A 253 -2.29 3.21 -3.62
CA GLU A 253 -1.52 2.24 -2.85
C GLU A 253 -2.38 1.01 -2.51
N LEU A 254 -1.88 -0.17 -2.84
CA LEU A 254 -2.53 -1.45 -2.59
C LEU A 254 -1.71 -2.33 -1.64
N LEU A 255 -2.38 -2.93 -0.67
CA LEU A 255 -1.80 -3.98 0.17
C LEU A 255 -1.99 -5.33 -0.53
N ARG A 256 -0.93 -6.10 -0.64
CA ARG A 256 -0.89 -7.44 -1.24
C ARG A 256 -0.28 -8.44 -0.27
N GLU A 257 -0.97 -9.57 -0.08
CA GLU A 257 -0.46 -10.73 0.64
C GLU A 257 0.17 -11.74 -0.31
N LYS A 258 1.35 -12.24 0.04
CA LYS A 258 2.06 -13.32 -0.68
C LYS A 258 2.43 -14.45 0.24
#